data_ef6ae2fc0ab4e4fee46f58b50fbc2651
#
_entry.id   ef6ae2fc0ab4e4fee46f58b50fbc2651
#
_cell.length_a   1.000
_cell.length_b   1.000
_cell.length_c   1.000
_cell.angle_alpha   90.00
_cell.angle_beta   90.00
_cell.angle_gamma   90.00
#
_symmetry.space_group_name_H-M   'P 1'
#
loop_
_entity.id
_entity.type
_entity.pdbx_description
1 polymer ?
#
loop_
_entity_poly.entity_id
_entity_poly.type
_entity_poly.pdbx_seq_one_letter_code
_entity_poly.pdbx_strand_id
1 'polypeptide(L)'
;MYSRKRAKLPDNITLDWILSKVTEYDIYAKYIGQFKVGMIYNSPFRKDKNPSFGIYYSKRTKQLLFKDHGTGECGNVIKFVSLFTGKTEYNDILSDIVDNLNITNNTKLVSSKQYIPPTETVIGVVRQEFTDVDINYWKQFNISINTLKKFNVNSIKYYLCNGIVKGTYKRENPMYAYKVYNNFKIYRPLADKYTKWRS
;
A
#
# COMPACT_ATOMS: atom_id res chain seq x y z
N MET A 1 -21.35 -18.67 -39.29
CA MET A 1 -21.12 -17.46 -38.46
C MET A 1 -22.06 -17.54 -37.26
N TYR A 2 -21.59 -18.06 -36.12
CA TYR A 2 -22.44 -18.21 -34.92
C TYR A 2 -22.43 -16.85 -34.17
N SER A 3 -23.56 -16.12 -34.28
CA SER A 3 -23.84 -14.98 -33.42
C SER A 3 -24.03 -15.47 -31.98
N ARG A 4 -23.02 -15.28 -31.13
CA ARG A 4 -23.16 -15.44 -29.68
C ARG A 4 -24.21 -14.43 -29.20
N LYS A 5 -25.41 -14.90 -28.83
CA LYS A 5 -26.39 -14.08 -28.11
C LYS A 5 -25.69 -13.54 -26.85
N ARG A 6 -25.42 -12.20 -26.80
CA ARG A 6 -24.98 -11.54 -25.58
C ARG A 6 -26.04 -11.77 -24.50
N ALA A 7 -25.64 -12.32 -23.37
CA ALA A 7 -26.52 -12.41 -22.21
C ALA A 7 -27.04 -11.01 -21.89
N LYS A 8 -28.35 -10.86 -21.69
CA LYS A 8 -28.98 -9.57 -21.40
C LYS A 8 -28.34 -9.00 -20.12
N LEU A 9 -27.64 -7.88 -20.22
CA LEU A 9 -27.11 -7.13 -19.09
C LEU A 9 -28.26 -6.46 -18.34
N PRO A 10 -28.12 -6.11 -17.05
CA PRO A 10 -29.12 -5.32 -16.34
C PRO A 10 -29.32 -3.97 -17.02
N ASP A 11 -30.53 -3.45 -16.97
CA ASP A 11 -30.89 -2.18 -17.61
C ASP A 11 -30.11 -0.99 -17.02
N ASN A 12 -29.63 -1.11 -15.75
CA ASN A 12 -28.71 -0.16 -15.10
C ASN A 12 -27.46 -0.88 -14.57
N ILE A 13 -26.35 -0.74 -15.26
CA ILE A 13 -25.04 -1.20 -14.79
C ILE A 13 -24.52 -0.18 -13.74
N THR A 14 -24.20 -0.66 -12.54
CA THR A 14 -23.57 0.14 -11.48
C THR A 14 -22.20 -0.44 -11.12
N LEU A 15 -21.34 0.38 -10.51
CA LEU A 15 -20.05 -0.11 -10.01
C LEU A 15 -20.25 -1.22 -8.98
N ASP A 16 -21.23 -1.11 -8.09
CA ASP A 16 -21.52 -2.12 -7.08
C ASP A 16 -21.93 -3.46 -7.73
N TRP A 17 -22.74 -3.40 -8.80
CA TRP A 17 -23.08 -4.61 -9.56
C TRP A 17 -21.81 -5.24 -10.20
N ILE A 18 -20.92 -4.43 -10.78
CA ILE A 18 -19.65 -4.91 -11.33
C ILE A 18 -18.81 -5.55 -10.23
N LEU A 19 -18.65 -4.88 -9.09
CA LEU A 19 -17.85 -5.37 -7.96
C LEU A 19 -18.45 -6.59 -7.27
N SER A 20 -19.76 -6.86 -7.47
CA SER A 20 -20.37 -8.13 -7.07
C SER A 20 -19.93 -9.32 -7.94
N LYS A 21 -19.31 -9.07 -9.11
CA LYS A 21 -18.91 -10.07 -10.12
C LYS A 21 -17.39 -10.21 -10.22
N VAL A 22 -16.65 -9.13 -10.06
CA VAL A 22 -15.18 -9.06 -10.14
C VAL A 22 -14.64 -8.15 -9.06
N THR A 23 -13.35 -8.29 -8.71
CA THR A 23 -12.71 -7.40 -7.74
C THR A 23 -12.11 -6.17 -8.42
N GLU A 24 -11.85 -5.11 -7.64
CA GLU A 24 -11.05 -3.97 -8.13
C GLU A 24 -9.69 -4.43 -8.67
N TYR A 25 -9.09 -5.44 -8.03
CA TYR A 25 -7.83 -6.03 -8.51
C TYR A 25 -7.96 -6.59 -9.92
N ASP A 26 -9.05 -7.32 -10.21
CA ASP A 26 -9.29 -7.90 -11.54
C ASP A 26 -9.46 -6.81 -12.59
N ILE A 27 -10.13 -5.70 -12.23
CA ILE A 27 -10.29 -4.55 -13.13
C ILE A 27 -8.91 -3.95 -13.42
N TYR A 28 -8.11 -3.58 -12.43
CA TYR A 28 -6.76 -3.06 -12.67
C TYR A 28 -5.90 -4.04 -13.48
N ALA A 29 -5.90 -5.32 -13.10
CA ALA A 29 -5.10 -6.34 -13.77
C ALA A 29 -5.47 -6.55 -15.24
N LYS A 30 -6.72 -6.28 -15.62
CA LYS A 30 -7.15 -6.35 -17.01
C LYS A 30 -6.46 -5.32 -17.89
N TYR A 31 -6.24 -4.11 -17.38
CA TYR A 31 -5.65 -3.01 -18.15
C TYR A 31 -4.12 -2.98 -18.10
N ILE A 32 -3.51 -3.33 -16.97
CA ILE A 32 -2.05 -3.20 -16.77
C ILE A 32 -1.31 -4.53 -16.59
N GLY A 33 -2.02 -5.65 -16.67
CA GLY A 33 -1.45 -6.97 -16.39
C GLY A 33 -1.34 -7.27 -14.89
N GLN A 34 -0.64 -8.35 -14.55
CA GLN A 34 -0.44 -8.75 -13.15
C GLN A 34 0.43 -7.75 -12.39
N PHE A 35 0.02 -7.38 -11.19
CA PHE A 35 0.74 -6.43 -10.34
C PHE A 35 0.69 -6.86 -8.87
N LYS A 36 1.55 -6.25 -8.06
CA LYS A 36 1.53 -6.37 -6.59
C LYS A 36 1.13 -5.04 -5.98
N VAL A 37 0.12 -5.05 -5.12
CA VAL A 37 -0.32 -3.86 -4.38
C VAL A 37 0.83 -3.33 -3.52
N GLY A 38 1.05 -2.00 -3.58
CA GLY A 38 2.13 -1.32 -2.85
C GLY A 38 3.48 -1.30 -3.58
N MET A 39 3.59 -1.90 -4.75
CA MET A 39 4.78 -1.80 -5.59
C MET A 39 4.65 -0.64 -6.60
N ILE A 40 5.80 -0.14 -7.06
CA ILE A 40 5.89 0.95 -8.05
C ILE A 40 6.29 0.38 -9.41
N TYR A 41 5.61 0.84 -10.44
CA TYR A 41 5.75 0.44 -11.85
C TYR A 41 5.91 1.67 -12.75
N ASN A 42 6.24 1.45 -14.02
CA ASN A 42 6.14 2.50 -15.03
C ASN A 42 4.68 2.92 -15.21
N SER A 43 4.44 4.21 -15.46
CA SER A 43 3.08 4.71 -15.66
C SER A 43 2.43 4.07 -16.90
N PRO A 44 1.19 3.57 -16.80
CA PRO A 44 0.45 3.05 -17.94
C PRO A 44 -0.15 4.17 -18.80
N PHE A 45 -0.10 5.42 -18.34
CA PHE A 45 -0.71 6.56 -19.00
C PHE A 45 0.26 7.33 -19.91
N ARG A 46 1.55 7.08 -19.79
CA ARG A 46 2.60 7.81 -20.51
C ARG A 46 3.88 6.98 -20.61
N LYS A 47 4.78 7.40 -21.49
CA LYS A 47 6.13 6.86 -21.55
C LYS A 47 6.91 7.29 -20.32
N ASP A 48 7.28 6.34 -19.47
CA ASP A 48 7.96 6.58 -18.20
C ASP A 48 9.40 6.04 -18.26
N LYS A 49 10.37 6.86 -17.84
CA LYS A 49 11.78 6.44 -17.74
C LYS A 49 12.10 5.82 -16.39
N ASN A 50 11.40 6.28 -15.33
CA ASN A 50 11.59 5.84 -13.96
C ASN A 50 10.24 5.44 -13.37
N PRO A 51 10.10 4.25 -12.76
CA PRO A 51 8.85 3.81 -12.16
C PRO A 51 8.26 4.85 -11.20
N SER A 52 7.04 5.26 -11.45
CA SER A 52 6.35 6.31 -10.68
C SER A 52 4.87 6.04 -10.42
N PHE A 53 4.32 4.95 -10.94
CA PHE A 53 2.93 4.56 -10.78
C PHE A 53 2.78 3.41 -9.80
N GLY A 54 1.81 3.48 -8.89
CA GLY A 54 1.51 2.40 -7.95
C GLY A 54 0.03 2.26 -7.66
N ILE A 55 -0.37 1.03 -7.30
CA ILE A 55 -1.70 0.73 -6.77
C ILE A 55 -1.53 0.33 -5.32
N TYR A 56 -2.32 0.94 -4.43
CA TYR A 56 -2.25 0.73 -3.00
C TYR A 56 -3.64 0.57 -2.38
N TYR A 57 -3.73 -0.12 -1.24
CA TYR A 57 -4.97 -0.25 -0.50
C TYR A 57 -5.17 0.93 0.44
N SER A 58 -6.29 1.62 0.31
CA SER A 58 -6.70 2.70 1.20
C SER A 58 -7.47 2.15 2.41
N LYS A 59 -6.89 2.23 3.59
CA LYS A 59 -7.56 1.82 4.84
C LYS A 59 -8.82 2.67 5.12
N ARG A 60 -8.84 3.93 4.68
CA ARG A 60 -9.96 4.85 4.89
C ARG A 60 -11.17 4.49 4.03
N THR A 61 -10.97 4.26 2.73
CA THR A 61 -12.04 3.98 1.78
C THR A 61 -12.31 2.48 1.60
N LYS A 62 -11.42 1.62 2.11
CA LYS A 62 -11.46 0.16 1.93
C LYS A 62 -11.37 -0.28 0.47
N GLN A 63 -10.72 0.52 -0.38
CA GLN A 63 -10.61 0.35 -1.82
C GLN A 63 -9.16 0.31 -2.28
N LEU A 64 -8.91 -0.26 -3.47
CA LEU A 64 -7.66 -0.09 -4.19
C LEU A 64 -7.68 1.27 -4.90
N LEU A 65 -6.67 2.08 -4.62
CA LEU A 65 -6.47 3.37 -5.27
C LEU A 65 -5.15 3.35 -6.05
N PHE A 66 -5.09 4.11 -7.15
CA PHE A 66 -3.83 4.33 -7.85
C PHE A 66 -3.25 5.71 -7.52
N LYS A 67 -1.94 5.84 -7.71
CA LYS A 67 -1.24 7.12 -7.73
C LYS A 67 -0.10 7.07 -8.74
N ASP A 68 -0.06 8.07 -9.63
CA ASP A 68 1.09 8.38 -10.48
C ASP A 68 1.85 9.55 -9.85
N HIS A 69 3.01 9.27 -9.30
CA HIS A 69 3.85 10.28 -8.65
C HIS A 69 4.51 11.23 -9.66
N GLY A 70 4.58 10.85 -10.95
CA GLY A 70 5.15 11.68 -12.01
C GLY A 70 4.21 12.80 -12.46
N THR A 71 2.88 12.56 -12.46
CA THR A 71 1.88 13.56 -12.83
C THR A 71 1.11 14.11 -11.63
N GLY A 72 1.12 13.41 -10.51
CA GLY A 72 0.29 13.70 -9.34
C GLY A 72 -1.11 13.10 -9.42
N GLU A 73 -1.50 12.50 -10.55
CA GLU A 73 -2.81 11.87 -10.73
C GLU A 73 -3.03 10.73 -9.73
N CYS A 74 -4.21 10.69 -9.14
CA CYS A 74 -4.61 9.63 -8.22
C CYS A 74 -6.12 9.44 -8.23
N GLY A 75 -6.60 8.28 -7.80
CA GLY A 75 -8.02 8.00 -7.73
C GLY A 75 -8.37 6.53 -7.55
N ASN A 76 -9.65 6.25 -7.65
CA ASN A 76 -10.20 4.89 -7.63
C ASN A 76 -10.15 4.23 -9.02
N VAL A 77 -10.69 3.03 -9.11
CA VAL A 77 -10.72 2.25 -10.34
C VAL A 77 -11.46 2.95 -11.49
N ILE A 78 -12.52 3.71 -11.22
CA ILE A 78 -13.26 4.47 -12.25
C ILE A 78 -12.38 5.56 -12.87
N LYS A 79 -11.73 6.38 -12.01
CA LYS A 79 -10.80 7.42 -12.49
C LYS A 79 -9.63 6.81 -13.26
N PHE A 80 -9.15 5.65 -12.81
CA PHE A 80 -8.09 4.92 -13.51
C PHE A 80 -8.53 4.52 -14.92
N VAL A 81 -9.69 3.86 -15.06
CA VAL A 81 -10.20 3.43 -16.37
C VAL A 81 -10.51 4.62 -17.28
N SER A 82 -11.05 5.70 -16.72
CA SER A 82 -11.24 6.97 -17.43
C SER A 82 -9.94 7.48 -18.06
N LEU A 83 -8.87 7.58 -17.27
CA LEU A 83 -7.56 8.03 -17.75
C LEU A 83 -6.94 7.06 -18.77
N PHE A 84 -7.10 5.76 -18.55
CA PHE A 84 -6.51 4.74 -19.41
C PHE A 84 -7.20 4.67 -20.79
N THR A 85 -8.52 4.84 -20.83
CA THR A 85 -9.33 4.72 -22.06
C THR A 85 -9.64 6.05 -22.72
N GLY A 86 -9.45 7.18 -22.01
CA GLY A 86 -9.85 8.51 -22.45
C GLY A 86 -11.37 8.76 -22.35
N LYS A 87 -12.16 7.83 -21.79
CA LYS A 87 -13.61 7.99 -21.60
C LYS A 87 -13.90 8.89 -20.41
N THR A 88 -14.86 9.79 -20.54
CA THR A 88 -15.25 10.74 -19.51
C THR A 88 -16.61 10.44 -18.89
N GLU A 89 -17.53 9.89 -19.70
CA GLU A 89 -18.87 9.56 -19.25
C GLU A 89 -18.88 8.31 -18.37
N TYR A 90 -19.50 8.41 -17.21
CA TYR A 90 -19.50 7.34 -16.21
C TYR A 90 -20.07 6.03 -16.74
N ASN A 91 -21.16 6.07 -17.49
CA ASN A 91 -21.78 4.89 -18.07
C ASN A 91 -20.93 4.21 -19.13
N ASP A 92 -20.16 5.00 -19.90
CA ASP A 92 -19.24 4.49 -20.92
C ASP A 92 -18.03 3.79 -20.26
N ILE A 93 -17.58 4.30 -19.11
CA ILE A 93 -16.52 3.67 -18.32
C ILE A 93 -17.00 2.34 -17.76
N LEU A 94 -18.22 2.28 -17.19
CA LEU A 94 -18.80 1.03 -16.68
C LEU A 94 -18.99 -0.01 -17.79
N SER A 95 -19.50 0.41 -18.95
CA SER A 95 -19.66 -0.44 -20.13
C SER A 95 -18.32 -1.01 -20.61
N ASP A 96 -17.27 -0.16 -20.63
CA ASP A 96 -15.92 -0.60 -20.99
C ASP A 96 -15.40 -1.69 -20.04
N ILE A 97 -15.59 -1.52 -18.73
CA ILE A 97 -15.18 -2.52 -17.73
C ILE A 97 -15.92 -3.84 -17.98
N VAL A 98 -17.24 -3.79 -18.19
CA VAL A 98 -18.09 -4.96 -18.43
C VAL A 98 -17.65 -5.70 -19.69
N ASP A 99 -17.45 -4.99 -20.79
CA ASP A 99 -17.06 -5.58 -22.08
C ASP A 99 -15.65 -6.17 -22.01
N ASN A 100 -14.69 -5.43 -21.45
CA ASN A 100 -13.31 -5.89 -21.36
C ASN A 100 -13.12 -7.11 -20.47
N LEU A 101 -13.86 -7.21 -19.37
CA LEU A 101 -13.83 -8.36 -18.47
C LEU A 101 -14.82 -9.47 -18.83
N ASN A 102 -15.61 -9.29 -19.90
CA ASN A 102 -16.69 -10.21 -20.31
C ASN A 102 -17.65 -10.52 -19.16
N ILE A 103 -18.05 -9.51 -18.39
CA ILE A 103 -18.95 -9.68 -17.25
C ILE A 103 -20.36 -9.94 -17.75
N THR A 104 -21.01 -10.94 -17.18
CA THR A 104 -22.39 -11.32 -17.47
C THR A 104 -23.17 -11.49 -16.16
N ASN A 105 -24.48 -11.60 -16.25
CA ASN A 105 -25.32 -11.91 -15.09
C ASN A 105 -24.90 -13.20 -14.37
N ASN A 106 -24.35 -14.16 -15.12
CA ASN A 106 -23.89 -15.46 -14.61
C ASN A 106 -22.43 -15.44 -14.11
N THR A 107 -21.70 -14.34 -14.30
CA THR A 107 -20.34 -14.20 -13.76
C THR A 107 -20.41 -14.26 -12.24
N LYS A 108 -19.65 -15.17 -11.64
CA LYS A 108 -19.54 -15.32 -10.18
C LYS A 108 -18.21 -14.75 -9.71
N LEU A 109 -18.23 -14.04 -8.59
CA LEU A 109 -17.01 -13.56 -7.95
C LEU A 109 -16.16 -14.77 -7.53
N VAL A 110 -14.95 -14.86 -8.07
CA VAL A 110 -13.97 -15.84 -7.62
C VAL A 110 -13.22 -15.23 -6.44
N SER A 111 -13.58 -15.62 -5.23
CA SER A 111 -13.06 -15.04 -3.96
C SER A 111 -11.55 -15.15 -3.78
N SER A 112 -10.86 -15.95 -4.59
CA SER A 112 -9.43 -16.22 -4.48
C SER A 112 -8.52 -15.03 -4.82
N LYS A 113 -9.06 -13.95 -5.43
CA LYS A 113 -8.30 -12.78 -5.87
C LYS A 113 -8.66 -11.48 -5.14
N GLN A 114 -9.56 -11.54 -4.17
CA GLN A 114 -9.84 -10.35 -3.36
C GLN A 114 -8.56 -9.94 -2.61
N TYR A 115 -8.11 -8.71 -2.80
CA TYR A 115 -6.98 -8.19 -2.03
C TYR A 115 -7.35 -8.16 -0.55
N ILE A 116 -6.69 -8.99 0.23
CA ILE A 116 -6.75 -8.94 1.69
C ILE A 116 -5.58 -8.06 2.13
N PRO A 117 -5.85 -6.85 2.68
CA PRO A 117 -4.77 -6.02 3.17
C PRO A 117 -4.00 -6.79 4.24
N PRO A 118 -2.67 -6.67 4.29
CA PRO A 118 -1.90 -7.28 5.36
C PRO A 118 -2.45 -6.79 6.70
N THR A 119 -2.59 -7.70 7.64
CA THR A 119 -2.98 -7.40 9.03
C THR A 119 -2.09 -6.26 9.54
N GLU A 120 -2.66 -5.30 10.24
CA GLU A 120 -1.87 -4.20 10.81
C GLU A 120 -0.74 -4.78 11.65
N THR A 121 0.50 -4.44 11.30
CA THR A 121 1.65 -4.84 12.10
C THR A 121 1.65 -3.99 13.37
N VAL A 122 1.41 -4.62 14.50
CA VAL A 122 1.54 -3.96 15.80
C VAL A 122 2.99 -4.10 16.25
N ILE A 123 3.69 -2.97 16.35
CA ILE A 123 5.06 -2.94 16.86
C ILE A 123 5.01 -2.67 18.36
N GLY A 124 5.40 -3.66 19.14
CA GLY A 124 5.68 -3.54 20.57
C GLY A 124 7.16 -3.25 20.81
N VAL A 125 7.48 -2.54 21.91
CA VAL A 125 8.86 -2.25 22.29
C VAL A 125 9.08 -2.49 23.77
N VAL A 126 10.24 -3.05 24.12
CA VAL A 126 10.74 -3.07 25.49
C VAL A 126 11.86 -2.05 25.61
N ARG A 127 11.64 -1.02 26.41
CA ARG A 127 12.56 0.09 26.62
C ARG A 127 13.72 -0.33 27.53
N GLN A 128 14.82 0.42 27.41
CA GLN A 128 15.95 0.37 28.33
C GLN A 128 16.47 1.78 28.59
N GLU A 129 17.29 1.94 29.59
CA GLU A 129 18.02 3.18 29.80
C GLU A 129 19.02 3.41 28.67
N PHE A 130 19.29 4.70 28.39
CA PHE A 130 20.29 5.06 27.41
C PHE A 130 21.68 4.64 27.87
N THR A 131 22.36 3.87 27.05
CA THR A 131 23.73 3.41 27.31
C THR A 131 24.75 4.48 26.90
N ASP A 132 26.02 4.27 27.27
CA ASP A 132 27.16 5.07 26.79
C ASP A 132 27.25 5.09 25.26
N VAL A 133 26.93 3.97 24.59
CA VAL A 133 26.89 3.87 23.12
C VAL A 133 25.81 4.79 22.55
N ASP A 134 24.63 4.79 23.15
CA ASP A 134 23.53 5.66 22.72
C ASP A 134 23.89 7.14 22.89
N ILE A 135 24.44 7.49 24.03
CA ILE A 135 24.87 8.87 24.33
C ILE A 135 25.90 9.33 23.29
N ASN A 136 26.93 8.52 23.03
CA ASN A 136 27.99 8.86 22.08
C ASN A 136 27.45 8.94 20.64
N TYR A 137 26.54 8.05 20.27
CA TYR A 137 25.90 8.08 18.95
C TYR A 137 25.14 9.39 18.72
N TRP A 138 24.33 9.84 19.68
CA TRP A 138 23.51 11.04 19.49
C TRP A 138 24.31 12.34 19.68
N LYS A 139 25.39 12.31 20.48
CA LYS A 139 26.27 13.43 20.69
C LYS A 139 26.93 13.94 19.39
N GLN A 140 27.25 13.05 18.45
CA GLN A 140 27.82 13.45 17.14
C GLN A 140 26.89 14.36 16.32
N PHE A 141 25.59 14.37 16.63
CA PHE A 141 24.58 15.24 16.01
C PHE A 141 24.18 16.41 16.92
N ASN A 142 24.88 16.64 18.02
CA ASN A 142 24.53 17.62 19.05
C ASN A 142 23.13 17.40 19.68
N ILE A 143 22.69 16.14 19.73
CA ILE A 143 21.40 15.76 20.33
C ILE A 143 21.64 15.20 21.73
N SER A 144 21.10 15.88 22.75
CA SER A 144 21.17 15.44 24.14
C SER A 144 20.11 14.38 24.46
N ILE A 145 20.33 13.63 25.52
CA ILE A 145 19.33 12.68 26.06
C ILE A 145 18.01 13.40 26.44
N ASN A 146 18.11 14.62 26.98
CA ASN A 146 16.92 15.41 27.30
C ASN A 146 16.11 15.75 26.03
N THR A 147 16.80 16.04 24.93
CA THR A 147 16.16 16.25 23.63
C THR A 147 15.44 14.98 23.17
N LEU A 148 16.09 13.83 23.24
CA LEU A 148 15.47 12.54 22.87
C LEU A 148 14.21 12.24 23.71
N LYS A 149 14.29 12.44 25.03
CA LYS A 149 13.15 12.27 25.94
C LYS A 149 12.01 13.22 25.60
N LYS A 150 12.30 14.50 25.31
CA LYS A 150 11.31 15.50 24.89
C LYS A 150 10.54 15.07 23.64
N PHE A 151 11.19 14.41 22.69
CA PHE A 151 10.58 13.91 21.45
C PHE A 151 10.12 12.44 21.52
N ASN A 152 10.00 11.88 22.74
CA ASN A 152 9.56 10.49 22.97
C ASN A 152 10.40 9.44 22.19
N VAL A 153 11.69 9.71 22.01
CA VAL A 153 12.65 8.76 21.48
C VAL A 153 13.21 7.95 22.64
N ASN A 154 13.16 6.62 22.53
CA ASN A 154 13.60 5.73 23.60
C ASN A 154 14.67 4.78 23.05
N SER A 155 15.70 4.48 23.84
CA SER A 155 16.53 3.29 23.63
C SER A 155 15.70 2.06 23.93
N ILE A 156 15.84 1.00 23.15
CA ILE A 156 15.01 -0.22 23.30
C ILE A 156 15.87 -1.46 23.38
N LYS A 157 15.52 -2.36 24.29
CA LYS A 157 16.18 -3.66 24.47
C LYS A 157 15.85 -4.61 23.33
N TYR A 158 14.58 -4.65 22.91
CA TYR A 158 14.10 -5.39 21.74
C TYR A 158 12.77 -4.84 21.28
N TYR A 159 12.39 -5.20 20.05
CA TYR A 159 11.07 -4.92 19.52
C TYR A 159 10.38 -6.19 19.02
N LEU A 160 9.06 -6.14 19.02
CA LEU A 160 8.19 -7.21 18.59
C LEU A 160 7.34 -6.73 17.40
N CYS A 161 7.03 -7.64 16.49
CA CYS A 161 5.98 -7.47 15.48
C CYS A 161 4.92 -8.54 15.76
N ASN A 162 3.70 -8.12 16.03
CA ASN A 162 2.59 -9.02 16.36
C ASN A 162 2.95 -10.04 17.46
N GLY A 163 3.61 -9.57 18.53
CA GLY A 163 4.01 -10.39 19.66
C GLY A 163 5.29 -11.21 19.48
N ILE A 164 5.87 -11.25 18.28
CA ILE A 164 7.10 -12.01 17.99
C ILE A 164 8.31 -11.08 17.99
N VAL A 165 9.36 -11.41 18.76
CA VAL A 165 10.61 -10.66 18.79
C VAL A 165 11.27 -10.69 17.41
N LYS A 166 11.57 -9.50 16.85
CA LYS A 166 12.16 -9.29 15.53
C LYS A 166 13.55 -8.68 15.55
N GLY A 167 13.93 -8.06 16.64
CA GLY A 167 15.26 -7.52 16.79
C GLY A 167 15.60 -7.22 18.23
N THR A 168 16.88 -7.43 18.59
CA THR A 168 17.43 -7.20 19.92
C THR A 168 18.57 -6.19 19.84
N TYR A 169 18.68 -5.35 20.87
CA TYR A 169 19.76 -4.37 21.00
C TYR A 169 21.13 -5.06 21.00
N LYS A 170 22.05 -4.45 20.31
CA LYS A 170 23.47 -4.80 20.34
C LYS A 170 24.29 -3.51 20.41
N ARG A 171 25.41 -3.51 21.12
CA ARG A 171 26.28 -2.31 21.23
C ARG A 171 26.77 -1.81 19.86
N GLU A 172 27.08 -2.75 18.95
CA GLU A 172 27.46 -2.46 17.57
C GLU A 172 26.29 -2.08 16.65
N ASN A 173 25.05 -2.26 17.09
CA ASN A 173 23.85 -1.90 16.33
C ASN A 173 22.73 -1.45 17.27
N PRO A 174 22.84 -0.25 17.86
CA PRO A 174 21.85 0.30 18.77
C PRO A 174 20.50 0.50 18.09
N MET A 175 19.43 0.48 18.86
CA MET A 175 18.07 0.60 18.37
C MET A 175 17.28 1.64 19.17
N TYR A 176 16.51 2.46 18.44
CA TYR A 176 15.67 3.49 19.02
C TYR A 176 14.23 3.33 18.55
N ALA A 177 13.28 3.63 19.42
CA ALA A 177 11.87 3.66 19.11
C ALA A 177 11.31 5.08 19.19
N TYR A 178 10.57 5.45 18.16
CA TYR A 178 9.79 6.69 18.09
C TYR A 178 8.31 6.32 18.20
N LYS A 179 7.59 6.94 19.12
CA LYS A 179 6.15 6.76 19.22
C LYS A 179 5.45 7.54 18.10
N VAL A 180 4.66 6.87 17.26
CA VAL A 180 3.90 7.47 16.17
C VAL A 180 2.45 7.01 16.34
N TYR A 181 1.56 7.91 16.78
CA TYR A 181 0.18 7.59 17.16
C TYR A 181 0.12 6.39 18.14
N ASN A 182 -0.56 5.32 17.79
CA ASN A 182 -0.71 4.11 18.62
C ASN A 182 0.33 3.02 18.33
N ASN A 183 1.34 3.31 17.50
CA ASN A 183 2.37 2.35 17.10
C ASN A 183 3.77 2.93 17.32
N PHE A 184 4.80 2.15 17.01
CA PHE A 184 6.19 2.59 17.07
C PHE A 184 6.86 2.50 15.69
N LYS A 185 7.81 3.41 15.47
CA LYS A 185 8.75 3.33 14.38
C LYS A 185 10.14 3.03 14.95
N ILE A 186 10.78 1.98 14.46
CA ILE A 186 12.08 1.54 14.94
C ILE A 186 13.18 2.08 14.03
N TYR A 187 14.19 2.67 14.64
CA TYR A 187 15.38 3.19 13.97
C TYR A 187 16.62 2.42 14.41
N ARG A 188 17.35 1.88 13.46
CA ARG A 188 18.62 1.17 13.64
C ARG A 188 19.69 1.88 12.82
N PRO A 189 20.38 2.88 13.39
CA PRO A 189 21.24 3.79 12.64
C PRO A 189 22.37 3.11 11.86
N LEU A 190 22.93 2.05 12.42
CA LEU A 190 24.09 1.34 11.86
C LEU A 190 23.69 0.11 11.02
N ALA A 191 22.39 -0.14 10.85
CA ALA A 191 21.89 -1.18 9.95
C ALA A 191 21.99 -0.73 8.48
N ASP A 192 21.91 -1.69 7.56
CA ASP A 192 21.88 -1.41 6.14
C ASP A 192 20.68 -0.53 5.73
N LYS A 193 20.80 0.12 4.56
CA LYS A 193 19.82 1.10 4.04
C LYS A 193 18.36 0.58 4.07
N TYR A 194 18.15 -0.70 3.78
CA TYR A 194 16.82 -1.29 3.65
C TYR A 194 16.20 -1.73 4.97
N THR A 195 17.03 -1.95 5.99
CA THR A 195 16.61 -2.41 7.31
C THR A 195 16.76 -1.36 8.41
N LYS A 196 17.24 -0.16 8.05
CA LYS A 196 17.47 0.96 8.97
C LYS A 196 16.20 1.44 9.68
N TRP A 197 15.06 1.38 8.99
CA TRP A 197 13.76 1.75 9.52
C TRP A 197 12.76 0.60 9.46
N ARG A 198 11.91 0.47 10.50
CA ARG A 198 10.76 -0.44 10.57
C ARG A 198 9.55 0.31 11.12
N SER A 199 8.38 0.16 10.48
CA SER A 199 7.10 0.74 10.86
C SER A 199 5.95 -0.22 10.54
#